data_459d463db21a61add34a7f8e149a76e2
#
_entry.id   459d463db21a61add34a7f8e149a76e2
#
_cell.length_a   1.000
_cell.length_b   1.000
_cell.length_c   1.000
_cell.angle_alpha   90.00
_cell.angle_beta   90.00
_cell.angle_gamma   90.00
#
_symmetry.space_group_name_H-M   'P 1'
#
loop_
_entity.id
_entity.type
_entity.pdbx_description
1 polymer ?
#
loop_
_entity_poly.entity_id
_entity_poly.type
_entity_poly.pdbx_seq_one_letter_code
_entity_poly.pdbx_strand_id
1 'polypeptide(L)'
;MAWEAIDIYRQLVRTNPAPHTADLARALNILTLNLSRAGRAHEALAAVQEAVTFYRSLAQVDPAAYKPDLAACLHNLATCLSDVGDRSAALAAIRETAAIRRELAERDPATHSPALAPCLHRLTKRLAEAGHRGESLQTAREAVAAYRSLVRRRPEDFGQGLAGALRTYASVLEWAGKEADAARIRQESEAMTEDKALEDSIRGF
;
A
#
# COMPACT_ATOMS: atom_id res chain seq x y z
N MET A 1 3.06 -16.31 23.14
CA MET A 1 1.63 -16.03 22.81
C MET A 1 1.36 -16.04 21.30
N ALA A 2 1.96 -15.15 20.44
CA ALA A 2 1.65 -15.14 19.00
C ALA A 2 2.06 -16.44 18.26
N TRP A 3 3.22 -17.00 18.58
CA TRP A 3 3.69 -18.25 17.98
C TRP A 3 2.85 -19.46 18.39
N GLU A 4 2.45 -19.56 19.65
CA GLU A 4 1.58 -20.63 20.15
C GLU A 4 0.23 -20.65 19.42
N ALA A 5 -0.38 -19.48 19.21
CA ALA A 5 -1.61 -19.36 18.45
C ALA A 5 -1.45 -19.86 17.00
N ILE A 6 -0.34 -19.53 16.35
CA ILE A 6 -0.05 -19.97 15.00
C ILE A 6 0.14 -21.48 14.94
N ASP A 7 0.84 -22.06 15.90
CA ASP A 7 1.05 -23.52 15.95
C ASP A 7 -0.28 -24.27 16.17
N ILE A 8 -1.18 -23.72 17.00
CA ILE A 8 -2.53 -24.27 17.17
C ILE A 8 -3.30 -24.17 15.83
N TYR A 9 -3.31 -23.00 15.17
CA TYR A 9 -3.98 -22.88 13.88
C TYR A 9 -3.39 -23.77 12.79
N ARG A 10 -2.08 -23.97 12.75
CA ARG A 10 -1.44 -24.92 11.83
C ARG A 10 -1.91 -26.36 12.06
N GLN A 11 -2.09 -26.76 13.32
CA GLN A 11 -2.64 -28.09 13.65
C GLN A 11 -4.11 -28.19 13.21
N LEU A 12 -4.92 -27.16 13.47
CA LEU A 12 -6.32 -27.13 13.06
C LEU A 12 -6.48 -27.17 11.55
N VAL A 13 -5.66 -26.43 10.80
CA VAL A 13 -5.65 -26.46 9.33
C VAL A 13 -5.27 -27.83 8.77
N ARG A 14 -4.38 -28.57 9.43
CA ARG A 14 -4.03 -29.94 9.01
C ARG A 14 -5.19 -30.92 9.17
N THR A 15 -6.02 -30.74 10.19
CA THR A 15 -7.16 -31.63 10.49
C THR A 15 -8.43 -31.23 9.77
N ASN A 16 -8.70 -29.91 9.69
CA ASN A 16 -9.87 -29.35 9.02
C ASN A 16 -9.53 -27.99 8.41
N PRO A 17 -9.07 -27.93 7.14
CA PRO A 17 -8.58 -26.70 6.51
C PRO A 17 -9.63 -25.59 6.41
N ALA A 18 -10.83 -25.94 5.97
CA ALA A 18 -11.84 -24.95 5.51
C ALA A 18 -12.16 -23.84 6.52
N PRO A 19 -12.46 -24.11 7.81
CA PRO A 19 -12.80 -23.04 8.75
C PRO A 19 -11.59 -22.28 9.32
N HIS A 20 -10.36 -22.83 9.24
CA HIS A 20 -9.21 -22.31 9.98
C HIS A 20 -8.14 -21.66 9.11
N THR A 21 -8.18 -21.84 7.78
CA THR A 21 -7.15 -21.29 6.88
C THR A 21 -7.14 -19.76 6.90
N ALA A 22 -8.30 -19.12 6.92
CA ALA A 22 -8.40 -17.66 6.99
C ALA A 22 -7.86 -17.10 8.32
N ASP A 23 -8.12 -17.78 9.42
CA ASP A 23 -7.64 -17.37 10.74
C ASP A 23 -6.12 -17.54 10.86
N LEU A 24 -5.56 -18.63 10.33
CA LEU A 24 -4.11 -18.83 10.25
C LEU A 24 -3.45 -17.73 9.41
N ALA A 25 -3.99 -17.43 8.22
CA ALA A 25 -3.46 -16.40 7.34
C ALA A 25 -3.49 -15.01 8.03
N ARG A 26 -4.56 -14.70 8.74
CA ARG A 26 -4.69 -13.47 9.52
C ARG A 26 -3.68 -13.40 10.67
N ALA A 27 -3.51 -14.48 11.42
CA ALA A 27 -2.54 -14.57 12.51
C ALA A 27 -1.10 -14.40 12.01
N LEU A 28 -0.75 -15.01 10.87
CA LEU A 28 0.54 -14.85 10.21
C LEU A 28 0.78 -13.40 9.75
N ASN A 29 -0.23 -12.74 9.21
CA ASN A 29 -0.13 -11.35 8.81
C ASN A 29 0.09 -10.41 10.01
N ILE A 30 -0.58 -10.66 11.14
CA ILE A 30 -0.34 -9.93 12.41
C ILE A 30 1.08 -10.20 12.93
N LEU A 31 1.53 -11.45 12.90
CA LEU A 31 2.90 -11.80 13.28
C LEU A 31 3.92 -11.07 12.42
N THR A 32 3.69 -10.95 11.11
CA THR A 32 4.55 -10.19 10.19
C THR A 32 4.78 -8.77 10.69
N LEU A 33 3.72 -8.05 11.04
CA LEU A 33 3.82 -6.67 11.53
C LEU A 33 4.63 -6.57 12.83
N ASN A 34 4.44 -7.52 13.74
CA ASN A 34 5.17 -7.56 15.01
C ASN A 34 6.66 -7.87 14.79
N LEU A 35 6.98 -8.80 13.90
CA LEU A 35 8.36 -9.16 13.55
C LEU A 35 9.07 -8.01 12.82
N SER A 36 8.40 -7.33 11.90
CA SER A 36 8.95 -6.14 11.22
C SER A 36 9.27 -5.02 12.22
N ARG A 37 8.37 -4.74 13.17
CA ARG A 37 8.62 -3.77 14.25
C ARG A 37 9.78 -4.17 15.16
N ALA A 38 10.00 -5.46 15.35
CA ALA A 38 11.11 -6.01 16.13
C ALA A 38 12.43 -6.09 15.34
N GLY A 39 12.47 -5.63 14.07
CA GLY A 39 13.66 -5.70 13.20
C GLY A 39 13.99 -7.11 12.70
N ARG A 40 13.08 -8.11 12.86
CA ARG A 40 13.27 -9.50 12.47
C ARG A 40 12.81 -9.71 11.02
N ALA A 41 13.48 -9.03 10.07
CA ALA A 41 13.04 -8.90 8.69
C ALA A 41 12.86 -10.24 7.96
N HIS A 42 13.80 -11.19 8.09
CA HIS A 42 13.70 -12.50 7.42
C HIS A 42 12.55 -13.36 7.96
N GLU A 43 12.28 -13.28 9.25
CA GLU A 43 11.17 -14.01 9.86
C GLU A 43 9.81 -13.38 9.49
N ALA A 44 9.75 -12.04 9.43
CA ALA A 44 8.60 -11.33 8.92
C ALA A 44 8.30 -11.71 7.46
N LEU A 45 9.34 -11.80 6.63
CA LEU A 45 9.21 -12.22 5.24
C LEU A 45 8.65 -13.65 5.14
N ALA A 46 9.18 -14.59 5.91
CA ALA A 46 8.69 -15.98 5.91
C ALA A 46 7.19 -16.04 6.31
N ALA A 47 6.81 -15.33 7.37
CA ALA A 47 5.43 -15.30 7.85
C ALA A 47 4.46 -14.72 6.83
N VAL A 48 4.82 -13.60 6.17
CA VAL A 48 3.94 -12.99 5.17
C VAL A 48 3.85 -13.80 3.88
N GLN A 49 4.90 -14.49 3.47
CA GLN A 49 4.86 -15.40 2.31
C GLN A 49 3.88 -16.54 2.53
N GLU A 50 3.86 -17.12 3.72
CA GLU A 50 2.89 -18.15 4.12
C GLU A 50 1.46 -17.59 4.11
N ALA A 51 1.24 -16.40 4.68
CA ALA A 51 -0.05 -15.73 4.69
C ALA A 51 -0.57 -15.44 3.26
N VAL A 52 0.29 -14.92 2.37
CA VAL A 52 -0.05 -14.66 0.96
C VAL A 52 -0.47 -15.93 0.24
N THR A 53 0.22 -17.05 0.49
CA THR A 53 -0.12 -18.34 -0.11
C THR A 53 -1.53 -18.78 0.28
N PHE A 54 -1.89 -18.67 1.56
CA PHE A 54 -3.24 -18.98 2.02
C PHE A 54 -4.29 -18.04 1.44
N TYR A 55 -4.06 -16.72 1.48
CA TYR A 55 -5.03 -15.77 0.94
C TYR A 55 -5.19 -15.87 -0.57
N ARG A 56 -4.16 -16.24 -1.33
CA ARG A 56 -4.31 -16.53 -2.76
C ARG A 56 -5.26 -17.71 -3.00
N SER A 57 -5.11 -18.79 -2.26
CA SER A 57 -6.01 -19.95 -2.36
C SER A 57 -7.44 -19.59 -1.97
N LEU A 58 -7.63 -18.85 -0.90
CA LEU A 58 -8.95 -18.39 -0.45
C LEU A 58 -9.60 -17.44 -1.46
N ALA A 59 -8.83 -16.50 -2.04
CA ALA A 59 -9.31 -15.56 -3.04
C ALA A 59 -9.66 -16.21 -4.39
N GLN A 60 -9.18 -17.42 -4.68
CA GLN A 60 -9.63 -18.22 -5.82
C GLN A 60 -11.05 -18.78 -5.60
N VAL A 61 -11.39 -19.10 -4.34
CA VAL A 61 -12.70 -19.66 -3.98
C VAL A 61 -13.72 -18.54 -3.80
N ASP A 62 -13.37 -17.52 -3.03
CA ASP A 62 -14.23 -16.34 -2.79
C ASP A 62 -13.42 -15.04 -2.95
N PRO A 63 -13.35 -14.51 -4.18
CA PRO A 63 -12.62 -13.27 -4.46
C PRO A 63 -13.16 -12.05 -3.70
N ALA A 64 -14.47 -11.99 -3.48
CA ALA A 64 -15.08 -10.84 -2.82
C ALA A 64 -14.70 -10.77 -1.35
N ALA A 65 -14.68 -11.91 -0.67
CA ALA A 65 -14.31 -11.99 0.74
C ALA A 65 -12.80 -11.80 0.98
N TYR A 66 -11.94 -12.35 0.11
CA TYR A 66 -10.51 -12.48 0.45
C TYR A 66 -9.54 -11.62 -0.36
N LYS A 67 -9.95 -10.99 -1.48
CA LYS A 67 -9.07 -10.05 -2.20
C LYS A 67 -8.62 -8.84 -1.34
N PRO A 68 -9.45 -8.25 -0.48
CA PRO A 68 -9.00 -7.17 0.40
C PRO A 68 -7.84 -7.60 1.31
N ASP A 69 -7.95 -8.77 1.94
CA ASP A 69 -6.92 -9.33 2.82
C ASP A 69 -5.66 -9.74 2.05
N LEU A 70 -5.83 -10.34 0.87
CA LEU A 70 -4.71 -10.64 -0.02
C LEU A 70 -3.94 -9.37 -0.38
N ALA A 71 -4.62 -8.29 -0.75
CA ALA A 71 -3.98 -7.02 -1.05
C ALA A 71 -3.25 -6.41 0.15
N ALA A 72 -3.78 -6.59 1.37
CA ALA A 72 -3.10 -6.17 2.59
C ALA A 72 -1.83 -7.00 2.85
N CYS A 73 -1.89 -8.32 2.70
CA CYS A 73 -0.72 -9.20 2.86
C CYS A 73 0.35 -8.94 1.77
N LEU A 74 -0.03 -8.76 0.52
CA LEU A 74 0.90 -8.42 -0.57
C LEU A 74 1.59 -7.07 -0.33
N HIS A 75 0.88 -6.10 0.25
CA HIS A 75 1.47 -4.83 0.66
C HIS A 75 2.55 -5.02 1.74
N ASN A 76 2.28 -5.86 2.75
CA ASN A 76 3.24 -6.20 3.78
C ASN A 76 4.41 -7.01 3.20
N LEU A 77 4.15 -7.94 2.27
CA LEU A 77 5.18 -8.66 1.53
C LEU A 77 6.13 -7.71 0.79
N ALA A 78 5.59 -6.71 0.07
CA ALA A 78 6.40 -5.71 -0.62
C ALA A 78 7.28 -4.91 0.36
N THR A 79 6.81 -4.65 1.57
CA THR A 79 7.59 -4.00 2.62
C THR A 79 8.71 -4.90 3.12
N CYS A 80 8.40 -6.13 3.52
CA CYS A 80 9.40 -7.10 4.00
C CYS A 80 10.48 -7.39 2.95
N LEU A 81 10.10 -7.53 1.66
CA LEU A 81 11.04 -7.71 0.56
C LEU A 81 11.98 -6.50 0.40
N SER A 82 11.46 -5.28 0.59
CA SER A 82 12.29 -4.08 0.59
C SER A 82 13.27 -4.05 1.77
N ASP A 83 12.83 -4.48 2.95
CA ASP A 83 13.64 -4.49 4.18
C ASP A 83 14.82 -5.50 4.07
N VAL A 84 14.63 -6.60 3.34
CA VAL A 84 15.70 -7.56 3.04
C VAL A 84 16.49 -7.23 1.76
N GLY A 85 16.17 -6.12 1.07
CA GLY A 85 16.90 -5.62 -0.11
C GLY A 85 16.47 -6.22 -1.44
N ASP A 86 15.46 -7.08 -1.50
CA ASP A 86 14.92 -7.62 -2.76
C ASP A 86 13.96 -6.63 -3.43
N ARG A 87 14.55 -5.62 -4.09
CA ARG A 87 13.80 -4.54 -4.74
C ARG A 87 12.94 -5.05 -5.91
N SER A 88 13.40 -6.07 -6.61
CA SER A 88 12.68 -6.64 -7.76
C SER A 88 11.40 -7.33 -7.32
N ALA A 89 11.49 -8.24 -6.35
CA ALA A 89 10.31 -8.91 -5.80
C ALA A 89 9.38 -7.93 -5.08
N ALA A 90 9.92 -6.91 -4.39
CA ALA A 90 9.12 -5.85 -3.76
C ALA A 90 8.30 -5.07 -4.81
N LEU A 91 8.89 -4.74 -5.97
CA LEU A 91 8.18 -4.07 -7.06
C LEU A 91 7.09 -4.98 -7.64
N ALA A 92 7.35 -6.27 -7.82
CA ALA A 92 6.33 -7.22 -8.29
C ALA A 92 5.15 -7.31 -7.31
N ALA A 93 5.42 -7.43 -6.01
CA ALA A 93 4.38 -7.51 -4.98
C ALA A 93 3.52 -6.23 -4.89
N ILE A 94 4.13 -5.03 -5.00
CA ILE A 94 3.35 -3.79 -4.95
C ILE A 94 2.54 -3.55 -6.23
N ARG A 95 3.01 -4.03 -7.41
CA ARG A 95 2.23 -4.03 -8.65
C ARG A 95 0.98 -4.90 -8.52
N GLU A 96 1.13 -6.12 -7.99
CA GLU A 96 0.00 -7.03 -7.74
C GLU A 96 -0.98 -6.40 -6.73
N THR A 97 -0.48 -5.81 -5.64
CA THR A 97 -1.29 -5.08 -4.68
C THR A 97 -2.11 -3.97 -5.35
N ALA A 98 -1.48 -3.16 -6.21
CA ALA A 98 -2.14 -2.06 -6.90
C ALA A 98 -3.22 -2.56 -7.87
N ALA A 99 -2.97 -3.66 -8.59
CA ALA A 99 -3.94 -4.28 -9.49
C ALA A 99 -5.21 -4.72 -8.75
N ILE A 100 -5.05 -5.44 -7.63
CA ILE A 100 -6.18 -5.88 -6.80
C ILE A 100 -6.93 -4.67 -6.22
N ARG A 101 -6.22 -3.66 -5.70
CA ARG A 101 -6.85 -2.47 -5.12
C ARG A 101 -7.59 -1.62 -6.16
N ARG A 102 -7.14 -1.56 -7.42
CA ARG A 102 -7.88 -0.92 -8.52
C ARG A 102 -9.20 -1.64 -8.75
N GLU A 103 -9.17 -2.97 -8.91
CA GLU A 103 -10.38 -3.78 -9.10
C GLU A 103 -11.38 -3.58 -7.95
N LEU A 104 -10.92 -3.58 -6.71
CA LEU A 104 -11.77 -3.34 -5.54
C LEU A 104 -12.36 -1.92 -5.54
N ALA A 105 -11.56 -0.90 -5.89
CA ALA A 105 -12.01 0.49 -5.92
C ALA A 105 -12.94 0.79 -7.09
N GLU A 106 -12.86 0.05 -8.20
CA GLU A 106 -13.84 0.13 -9.30
C GLU A 106 -15.22 -0.38 -8.86
N ARG A 107 -15.28 -1.41 -8.02
CA ARG A 107 -16.53 -2.00 -7.51
C ARG A 107 -17.14 -1.18 -6.38
N ASP A 108 -16.33 -0.75 -5.43
CA ASP A 108 -16.73 0.08 -4.29
C ASP A 108 -15.67 1.15 -3.98
N PRO A 109 -15.78 2.32 -4.65
CA PRO A 109 -14.83 3.42 -4.47
C PRO A 109 -14.84 3.98 -3.04
N ALA A 110 -15.98 3.95 -2.36
CA ALA A 110 -16.11 4.54 -1.02
C ALA A 110 -15.24 3.78 0.00
N THR A 111 -15.28 2.47 -0.06
CA THR A 111 -14.55 1.58 0.86
C THR A 111 -13.08 1.42 0.47
N HIS A 112 -12.75 1.34 -0.82
CA HIS A 112 -11.44 0.87 -1.25
C HIS A 112 -10.49 1.95 -1.78
N SER A 113 -10.98 3.15 -2.19
CA SER A 113 -10.10 4.25 -2.61
C SER A 113 -9.14 4.72 -1.53
N PRO A 114 -9.50 4.76 -0.23
CA PRO A 114 -8.56 5.12 0.84
C PRO A 114 -7.30 4.23 0.90
N ALA A 115 -7.41 2.96 0.53
CA ALA A 115 -6.28 2.04 0.49
C ALA A 115 -5.53 2.10 -0.87
N LEU A 116 -6.22 2.45 -1.96
CA LEU A 116 -5.63 2.53 -3.30
C LEU A 116 -4.66 3.69 -3.43
N ALA A 117 -5.03 4.90 -3.00
CA ALA A 117 -4.21 6.11 -3.19
C ALA A 117 -2.80 5.99 -2.61
N PRO A 118 -2.59 5.59 -1.32
CA PRO A 118 -1.23 5.40 -0.78
C PRO A 118 -0.48 4.24 -1.45
N CYS A 119 -1.18 3.21 -1.93
CA CYS A 119 -0.56 2.12 -2.67
C CYS A 119 0.02 2.61 -4.00
N LEU A 120 -0.73 3.39 -4.77
CA LEU A 120 -0.29 3.98 -6.02
C LEU A 120 0.90 4.93 -5.80
N HIS A 121 0.87 5.74 -4.76
CA HIS A 121 1.99 6.61 -4.41
C HIS A 121 3.26 5.80 -4.09
N ARG A 122 3.15 4.70 -3.33
CA ARG A 122 4.27 3.81 -3.06
C ARG A 122 4.77 3.12 -4.34
N LEU A 123 3.86 2.63 -5.17
CA LEU A 123 4.21 2.03 -6.47
C LEU A 123 4.96 3.02 -7.35
N THR A 124 4.50 4.30 -7.41
CA THR A 124 5.20 5.36 -8.15
C THR A 124 6.67 5.48 -7.76
N LYS A 125 6.96 5.51 -6.45
CA LYS A 125 8.32 5.59 -5.94
C LYS A 125 9.17 4.38 -6.36
N ARG A 126 8.63 3.18 -6.20
CA ARG A 126 9.34 1.94 -6.57
C ARG A 126 9.60 1.84 -8.07
N LEU A 127 8.66 2.31 -8.90
CA LEU A 127 8.84 2.37 -10.35
C LEU A 127 9.92 3.38 -10.75
N ALA A 128 9.97 4.54 -10.10
CA ALA A 128 10.98 5.54 -10.33
C ALA A 128 12.39 5.02 -9.93
N GLU A 129 12.50 4.40 -8.75
CA GLU A 129 13.73 3.77 -8.26
C GLU A 129 14.22 2.64 -9.20
N ALA A 130 13.30 1.92 -9.83
CA ALA A 130 13.61 0.85 -10.79
C ALA A 130 13.83 1.35 -12.23
N GLY A 131 13.76 2.66 -12.49
CA GLY A 131 13.98 3.23 -13.81
C GLY A 131 12.79 3.15 -14.77
N HIS A 132 11.61 2.72 -14.34
CA HIS A 132 10.40 2.59 -15.16
C HIS A 132 9.69 3.94 -15.34
N ARG A 133 10.33 4.87 -16.08
CA ARG A 133 9.88 6.27 -16.22
C ARG A 133 8.42 6.42 -16.67
N GLY A 134 8.03 5.75 -17.75
CA GLY A 134 6.69 5.88 -18.33
C GLY A 134 5.59 5.39 -17.37
N GLU A 135 5.80 4.22 -16.77
CA GLU A 135 4.88 3.62 -15.81
C GLU A 135 4.80 4.44 -14.51
N SER A 136 5.95 4.95 -14.03
CA SER A 136 6.02 5.85 -12.88
C SER A 136 5.21 7.13 -13.10
N LEU A 137 5.32 7.75 -14.28
CA LEU A 137 4.57 8.97 -14.62
C LEU A 137 3.05 8.72 -14.66
N GLN A 138 2.63 7.61 -15.26
CA GLN A 138 1.22 7.23 -15.30
C GLN A 138 0.67 6.96 -13.90
N THR A 139 1.38 6.18 -13.10
CA THR A 139 0.98 5.82 -11.74
C THR A 139 0.95 7.04 -10.81
N ALA A 140 1.88 8.01 -10.99
CA ALA A 140 1.88 9.27 -10.24
C ALA A 140 0.62 10.10 -10.50
N ARG A 141 0.20 10.21 -11.77
CA ARG A 141 -1.06 10.89 -12.13
C ARG A 141 -2.26 10.24 -11.47
N GLU A 142 -2.32 8.92 -11.51
CA GLU A 142 -3.40 8.13 -10.90
C GLU A 142 -3.43 8.32 -9.38
N ALA A 143 -2.27 8.28 -8.71
CA ALA A 143 -2.15 8.50 -7.28
C ALA A 143 -2.68 9.90 -6.87
N VAL A 144 -2.26 10.94 -7.60
CA VAL A 144 -2.72 12.32 -7.35
C VAL A 144 -4.24 12.44 -7.57
N ALA A 145 -4.77 11.85 -8.64
CA ALA A 145 -6.21 11.87 -8.91
C ALA A 145 -7.01 11.17 -7.80
N ALA A 146 -6.54 10.00 -7.34
CA ALA A 146 -7.14 9.27 -6.23
C ALA A 146 -7.14 10.08 -4.93
N TYR A 147 -5.99 10.68 -4.57
CA TYR A 147 -5.90 11.54 -3.39
C TYR A 147 -6.78 12.80 -3.49
N ARG A 148 -6.83 13.47 -4.64
CA ARG A 148 -7.73 14.64 -4.84
C ARG A 148 -9.19 14.27 -4.61
N SER A 149 -9.63 13.08 -5.04
CA SER A 149 -10.99 12.62 -4.77
C SER A 149 -11.25 12.39 -3.27
N LEU A 150 -10.28 11.89 -2.54
CA LEU A 150 -10.37 11.65 -1.10
C LEU A 150 -10.36 12.97 -0.30
N VAL A 151 -9.48 13.89 -0.65
CA VAL A 151 -9.36 15.22 0.02
C VAL A 151 -10.65 16.00 -0.08
N ARG A 152 -11.36 15.96 -1.21
CA ARG A 152 -12.67 16.62 -1.34
C ARG A 152 -13.71 16.15 -0.31
N ARG A 153 -13.59 14.91 0.19
CA ARG A 153 -14.52 14.32 1.17
C ARG A 153 -13.99 14.43 2.59
N ARG A 154 -12.69 14.27 2.78
CA ARG A 154 -12.02 14.25 4.08
C ARG A 154 -10.64 14.91 3.98
N PRO A 155 -10.56 16.24 3.97
CA PRO A 155 -9.31 16.97 3.78
C PRO A 155 -8.29 16.69 4.89
N GLU A 156 -8.74 16.57 6.14
CA GLU A 156 -7.87 16.36 7.30
C GLU A 156 -7.14 15.01 7.23
N ASP A 157 -7.82 13.96 6.73
CA ASP A 157 -7.26 12.60 6.66
C ASP A 157 -6.24 12.43 5.51
N PHE A 158 -6.47 13.11 4.38
CA PHE A 158 -5.74 12.81 3.13
C PHE A 158 -4.90 13.96 2.59
N GLY A 159 -4.98 15.15 3.16
CA GLY A 159 -4.24 16.33 2.68
C GLY A 159 -2.72 16.11 2.64
N GLN A 160 -2.13 15.55 3.70
CA GLN A 160 -0.71 15.22 3.73
C GLN A 160 -0.32 14.17 2.68
N GLY A 161 -1.20 13.18 2.46
CA GLY A 161 -1.01 12.17 1.43
C GLY A 161 -0.99 12.77 0.03
N LEU A 162 -1.91 13.72 -0.26
CA LEU A 162 -1.95 14.44 -1.53
C LEU A 162 -0.67 15.28 -1.72
N ALA A 163 -0.27 16.07 -0.72
CA ALA A 163 0.96 16.85 -0.80
C ALA A 163 2.20 15.98 -1.08
N GLY A 164 2.31 14.82 -0.40
CA GLY A 164 3.37 13.85 -0.66
C GLY A 164 3.33 13.25 -2.07
N ALA A 165 2.14 12.94 -2.58
CA ALA A 165 1.95 12.42 -3.94
C ALA A 165 2.28 13.48 -5.00
N LEU A 166 1.89 14.74 -4.78
CA LEU A 166 2.24 15.86 -5.65
C LEU A 166 3.76 16.08 -5.74
N ARG A 167 4.48 16.08 -4.61
CA ARG A 167 5.95 16.19 -4.62
C ARG A 167 6.59 15.06 -5.42
N THR A 168 6.12 13.82 -5.20
CA THR A 168 6.64 12.67 -5.95
C THR A 168 6.32 12.81 -7.44
N TYR A 169 5.13 13.28 -7.80
CA TYR A 169 4.74 13.49 -9.19
C TYR A 169 5.59 14.58 -9.85
N ALA A 170 5.86 15.71 -9.17
CA ALA A 170 6.75 16.76 -9.66
C ALA A 170 8.16 16.20 -9.96
N SER A 171 8.74 15.42 -9.05
CA SER A 171 10.05 14.79 -9.28
C SER A 171 10.05 13.81 -10.45
N VAL A 172 8.98 13.05 -10.65
CA VAL A 172 8.84 12.16 -11.82
C VAL A 172 8.69 12.94 -13.13
N LEU A 173 8.00 14.08 -13.12
CA LEU A 173 7.88 14.98 -14.26
C LEU A 173 9.22 15.59 -14.64
N GLU A 174 10.03 16.05 -13.68
CA GLU A 174 11.39 16.53 -13.91
C GLU A 174 12.27 15.46 -14.55
N TRP A 175 12.25 14.26 -13.98
CA TRP A 175 12.97 13.13 -14.56
C TRP A 175 12.49 12.79 -15.99
N ALA A 176 11.22 13.09 -16.32
CA ALA A 176 10.67 12.95 -17.67
C ALA A 176 10.94 14.13 -18.59
N GLY A 177 11.69 15.16 -18.17
CA GLY A 177 11.97 16.38 -18.94
C GLY A 177 10.79 17.32 -19.10
N LYS A 178 9.79 17.25 -18.19
CA LYS A 178 8.56 18.06 -18.22
C LYS A 178 8.62 19.16 -17.15
N GLU A 179 9.60 20.04 -17.24
CA GLU A 179 9.92 21.03 -16.21
C GLU A 179 8.78 21.99 -15.91
N ALA A 180 8.07 22.49 -16.93
CA ALA A 180 6.93 23.40 -16.74
C ALA A 180 5.77 22.74 -15.98
N ASP A 181 5.46 21.48 -16.30
CA ASP A 181 4.45 20.71 -15.56
C ASP A 181 4.90 20.43 -14.13
N ALA A 182 6.17 20.10 -13.94
CA ALA A 182 6.75 19.85 -12.62
C ALA A 182 6.68 21.10 -11.72
N ALA A 183 7.02 22.28 -12.26
CA ALA A 183 6.93 23.53 -11.52
C ALA A 183 5.50 23.85 -11.06
N ARG A 184 4.51 23.66 -11.95
CA ARG A 184 3.09 23.84 -11.60
C ARG A 184 2.62 22.90 -10.49
N ILE A 185 2.99 21.62 -10.56
CA ILE A 185 2.63 20.63 -9.55
C ILE A 185 3.33 20.89 -8.22
N ARG A 186 4.57 21.39 -8.25
CA ARG A 186 5.30 21.78 -7.03
C ARG A 186 4.61 22.95 -6.35
N GLN A 187 4.24 23.98 -7.08
CA GLN A 187 3.52 25.14 -6.55
C GLN A 187 2.17 24.73 -5.89
N GLU A 188 1.44 23.78 -6.50
CA GLU A 188 0.22 23.22 -5.89
C GLU A 188 0.50 22.54 -4.55
N SER A 189 1.60 21.76 -4.45
CA SER A 189 1.99 21.09 -3.20
C SER A 189 2.40 22.07 -2.10
N GLU A 190 3.07 23.15 -2.47
CA GLU A 190 3.52 24.21 -1.54
C GLU A 190 2.33 24.98 -0.97
N ALA A 191 1.39 25.41 -1.82
CA ALA A 191 0.17 26.10 -1.40
C ALA A 191 -0.63 25.27 -0.37
N MET A 192 -0.77 23.97 -0.60
CA MET A 192 -1.47 23.07 0.35
C MET A 192 -0.78 22.97 1.72
N THR A 193 0.55 23.07 1.76
CA THR A 193 1.30 23.01 3.02
C THR A 193 1.26 24.33 3.78
N GLU A 194 1.21 25.44 3.08
CA GLU A 194 1.08 26.80 3.66
C GLU A 194 -0.31 27.02 4.26
N ASP A 195 -1.38 26.67 3.53
CA ASP A 195 -2.76 26.75 4.02
C ASP A 195 -2.95 25.96 5.31
N LYS A 196 -2.39 24.74 5.37
CA LYS A 196 -2.46 23.93 6.58
C LYS A 196 -1.68 24.53 7.75
N ALA A 197 -0.49 25.07 7.51
CA ALA A 197 0.31 25.71 8.55
C ALA A 197 -0.40 26.96 9.13
N LEU A 198 -1.12 27.68 8.29
CA LEU A 198 -1.94 28.83 8.71
C LEU A 198 -3.13 28.37 9.55
N GLU A 199 -3.86 27.31 9.14
CA GLU A 199 -4.98 26.75 9.90
C GLU A 199 -4.53 26.22 11.29
N ASP A 200 -3.42 25.50 11.34
CA ASP A 200 -2.86 24.96 12.59
C ASP A 200 -2.41 26.11 13.53
N SER A 201 -1.89 27.21 12.98
CA SER A 201 -1.53 28.43 13.74
C SER A 201 -2.75 29.11 14.35
N ILE A 202 -3.87 29.17 13.62
CA ILE A 202 -5.12 29.80 14.09
C ILE A 202 -5.82 28.93 15.16
N ARG A 203 -5.73 27.59 15.05
CA ARG A 203 -6.34 26.65 16.02
C ARG A 203 -5.53 26.52 17.33
N GLY A 204 -4.27 26.96 17.34
CA GLY A 204 -3.38 26.92 18.51
C GLY A 204 -3.51 28.08 19.47
N PHE A 205 -4.41 29.01 19.19
CA PHE A 205 -4.85 30.13 20.04
C PHE A 205 -6.26 29.85 20.58
#